data_738f17571a12c8dfe5eb33ae40134c21
#
_entry.id   738f17571a12c8dfe5eb33ae40134c21
#
_cell.length_a   1.000
_cell.length_b   1.000
_cell.length_c   1.000
_cell.angle_alpha   90.00
_cell.angle_beta   90.00
_cell.angle_gamma   90.00
#
_symmetry.space_group_name_H-M   'P 1'
#
loop_
_entity.id
_entity.type
_entity.pdbx_description
1 polymer ?
#
loop_
_entity_poly.entity_id
_entity_poly.type
_entity_poly.pdbx_seq_one_letter_code
_entity_poly.pdbx_strand_id
1 'polypeptide(L)'
;MIPTPIRLAAHLAALTTLPSGLWRIGVVLGGPSGYTEEGLREICPPGIWGPTYLILLSLLTEAAALLTLGLIQPWGEVVPRWIPFVGGRNIPPRAVLIPAWTGVAILAFLWTPFAAWWAMPHDNMTATGHLVVGFLYLPLVAWAPLLAAVALHYQRRHRKVNHTVGLNAWGVACGDGLERLRDGMA
;
A
#
# COMPACT_ATOMS: atom_id res chain seq x y z
N MET A 1 -3.40 10.00 -18.20
CA MET A 1 -3.45 10.80 -16.96
C MET A 1 -4.15 10.01 -15.86
N ILE A 2 -3.66 10.09 -14.61
CA ILE A 2 -4.28 9.43 -13.45
C ILE A 2 -5.41 10.32 -12.94
N PRO A 3 -6.65 9.81 -12.79
CA PRO A 3 -7.79 10.59 -12.29
C PRO A 3 -7.53 11.13 -10.88
N THR A 4 -8.00 12.35 -10.61
CA THR A 4 -7.87 13.00 -9.31
C THR A 4 -8.33 12.15 -8.13
N PRO A 5 -9.47 11.42 -8.18
CA PRO A 5 -9.90 10.58 -7.06
C PRO A 5 -8.93 9.44 -6.74
N ILE A 6 -8.24 8.88 -7.72
CA ILE A 6 -7.23 7.82 -7.49
C ILE A 6 -5.97 8.40 -6.87
N ARG A 7 -5.57 9.61 -7.29
CA ARG A 7 -4.45 10.32 -6.64
C ARG A 7 -4.78 10.64 -5.19
N LEU A 8 -5.99 11.11 -4.92
CA LEU A 8 -6.46 11.39 -3.57
C LEU A 8 -6.47 10.10 -2.73
N ALA A 9 -7.02 9.00 -3.27
CA ALA A 9 -7.06 7.71 -2.57
C ALA A 9 -5.65 7.24 -2.17
N ALA A 10 -4.65 7.38 -3.05
CA ALA A 10 -3.28 6.98 -2.74
C ALA A 10 -2.65 7.86 -1.64
N HIS A 11 -2.89 9.17 -1.66
CA HIS A 11 -2.39 10.06 -0.60
C HIS A 11 -3.12 9.81 0.73
N LEU A 12 -4.44 9.63 0.70
CA LEU A 12 -5.19 9.27 1.90
C LEU A 12 -4.72 7.94 2.47
N ALA A 13 -4.46 6.92 1.64
CA ALA A 13 -3.90 5.66 2.09
C ALA A 13 -2.56 5.85 2.83
N ALA A 14 -1.68 6.71 2.30
CA ALA A 14 -0.41 7.03 2.97
C ALA A 14 -0.60 7.82 4.28
N LEU A 15 -1.63 8.66 4.36
CA LEU A 15 -1.92 9.45 5.56
C LEU A 15 -2.58 8.63 6.68
N THR A 16 -3.20 7.48 6.38
CA THR A 16 -3.88 6.66 7.41
C THR A 16 -2.93 6.11 8.46
N THR A 17 -1.65 5.95 8.15
CA THR A 17 -0.63 5.39 9.03
C THR A 17 -0.07 6.42 10.02
N LEU A 18 -0.07 7.71 9.66
CA LEU A 18 0.56 8.76 10.44
C LEU A 18 0.07 8.87 11.90
N PRO A 19 -1.25 8.84 12.20
CA PRO A 19 -1.71 8.97 13.58
C PRO A 19 -1.15 7.88 14.49
N SER A 20 -1.20 6.62 14.04
CA SER A 20 -0.68 5.48 14.81
C SER A 20 0.85 5.46 14.87
N GLY A 21 1.54 5.90 13.81
CA GLY A 21 2.99 6.04 13.78
C GLY A 21 3.50 7.09 14.77
N LEU A 22 2.89 8.27 14.77
CA LEU A 22 3.22 9.36 15.71
C LEU A 22 2.95 8.96 17.15
N TRP A 23 1.85 8.25 17.41
CA TRP A 23 1.55 7.74 18.75
C TRP A 23 2.63 6.76 19.24
N ARG A 24 3.08 5.80 18.42
CA ARG A 24 4.15 4.88 18.79
C ARG A 24 5.45 5.59 19.11
N ILE A 25 5.81 6.60 18.31
CA ILE A 25 6.99 7.44 18.59
C ILE A 25 6.80 8.16 19.91
N GLY A 26 5.61 8.73 20.17
CA GLY A 26 5.29 9.38 21.45
C GLY A 26 5.47 8.45 22.65
N VAL A 27 5.01 7.19 22.54
CA VAL A 27 5.19 6.17 23.59
C VAL A 27 6.67 5.87 23.83
N VAL A 28 7.47 5.73 22.78
CA VAL A 28 8.92 5.50 22.88
C VAL A 28 9.64 6.67 23.57
N LEU A 29 9.16 7.89 23.36
CA LEU A 29 9.69 9.10 24.01
C LEU A 29 9.17 9.30 25.46
N GLY A 30 8.41 8.34 26.02
CA GLY A 30 7.89 8.40 27.38
C GLY A 30 6.57 9.15 27.50
N GLY A 31 5.88 9.40 26.41
CA GLY A 31 4.55 10.01 26.40
C GLY A 31 3.46 9.04 26.91
N PRO A 32 2.24 9.55 27.13
CA PRO A 32 1.12 8.73 27.61
C PRO A 32 0.73 7.69 26.58
N SER A 33 0.86 6.43 26.96
CA SER A 33 0.52 5.30 26.07
C SER A 33 -0.98 5.01 25.98
N GLY A 34 -1.72 5.32 27.06
CA GLY A 34 -3.11 4.91 27.23
C GLY A 34 -3.28 3.48 27.73
N TYR A 35 -2.20 2.74 27.94
CA TYR A 35 -2.20 1.41 28.53
C TYR A 35 -2.01 1.47 30.05
N THR A 36 -2.41 0.40 30.75
CA THR A 36 -2.00 0.16 32.14
C THR A 36 -0.51 -0.16 32.17
N GLU A 37 0.12 -0.18 33.35
CA GLU A 37 1.54 -0.56 33.45
C GLU A 37 1.83 -1.96 32.91
N GLU A 38 0.92 -2.90 33.15
CA GLU A 38 1.03 -4.28 32.64
C GLU A 38 0.87 -4.30 31.11
N GLY A 39 -0.17 -3.64 30.57
CA GLY A 39 -0.38 -3.55 29.13
C GLY A 39 0.76 -2.84 28.41
N LEU A 40 1.35 -1.81 29.01
CA LEU A 40 2.52 -1.14 28.44
C LEU A 40 3.75 -2.08 28.39
N ARG A 41 3.97 -2.91 29.41
CA ARG A 41 5.04 -3.92 29.38
C ARG A 41 4.87 -4.99 28.32
N GLU A 42 3.63 -5.31 27.96
CA GLU A 42 3.32 -6.25 26.87
C GLU A 42 3.67 -5.67 25.49
N ILE A 43 3.25 -4.42 25.21
CA ILE A 43 3.48 -3.77 23.89
C ILE A 43 4.86 -3.17 23.74
N CYS A 44 5.48 -2.75 24.85
CA CYS A 44 6.79 -2.15 24.90
C CYS A 44 7.58 -2.75 26.09
N PRO A 45 8.10 -3.99 25.96
CA PRO A 45 8.89 -4.63 26.99
C PRO A 45 10.06 -3.74 27.44
N PRO A 46 10.43 -3.77 28.73
CA PRO A 46 11.53 -2.96 29.24
C PRO A 46 12.86 -3.33 28.56
N GLY A 47 13.73 -2.33 28.43
CA GLY A 47 15.02 -2.47 27.77
C GLY A 47 15.00 -1.98 26.33
N ILE A 48 15.96 -2.40 25.51
CA ILE A 48 16.14 -1.88 24.14
C ILE A 48 15.12 -2.47 23.15
N TRP A 49 14.59 -3.66 23.40
CA TRP A 49 13.76 -4.39 22.45
C TRP A 49 12.39 -3.78 22.23
N GLY A 50 11.71 -3.30 23.28
CA GLY A 50 10.39 -2.69 23.17
C GLY A 50 10.38 -1.45 22.29
N PRO A 51 11.19 -0.42 22.63
CA PRO A 51 11.31 0.79 21.79
C PRO A 51 11.76 0.47 20.36
N THR A 52 12.72 -0.45 20.17
CA THR A 52 13.21 -0.85 18.85
C THR A 52 12.10 -1.47 18.03
N TYR A 53 11.29 -2.37 18.62
CA TYR A 53 10.15 -2.98 17.96
C TYR A 53 9.13 -1.95 17.48
N LEU A 54 8.75 -0.99 18.34
CA LEU A 54 7.78 0.05 18.01
C LEU A 54 8.29 0.98 16.89
N ILE A 55 9.58 1.33 16.91
CA ILE A 55 10.20 2.13 15.85
C ILE A 55 10.24 1.37 14.53
N LEU A 56 10.72 0.11 14.54
CA LEU A 56 10.77 -0.71 13.33
C LEU A 56 9.39 -0.94 12.74
N LEU A 57 8.39 -1.21 13.58
CA LEU A 57 7.01 -1.35 13.15
C LEU A 57 6.48 -0.07 12.50
N SER A 58 6.78 1.09 13.06
CA SER A 58 6.41 2.39 12.49
C SER A 58 7.10 2.61 11.15
N LEU A 59 8.41 2.39 11.05
CA LEU A 59 9.16 2.54 9.79
C LEU A 59 8.63 1.58 8.70
N LEU A 60 8.33 0.32 9.05
CA LEU A 60 7.79 -0.65 8.12
C LEU A 60 6.40 -0.24 7.62
N THR A 61 5.55 0.23 8.53
CA THR A 61 4.20 0.69 8.21
C THR A 61 4.24 1.90 7.29
N GLU A 62 5.08 2.90 7.59
CA GLU A 62 5.25 4.08 6.74
C GLU A 62 5.88 3.74 5.38
N ALA A 63 6.88 2.85 5.35
CA ALA A 63 7.46 2.38 4.09
C ALA A 63 6.40 1.69 3.21
N ALA A 64 5.56 0.82 3.79
CA ALA A 64 4.46 0.17 3.07
C ALA A 64 3.41 1.19 2.57
N ALA A 65 3.12 2.24 3.37
CA ALA A 65 2.24 3.33 2.97
C ALA A 65 2.82 4.14 1.80
N LEU A 66 4.11 4.43 1.83
CA LEU A 66 4.82 5.08 0.72
C LEU A 66 4.82 4.22 -0.55
N LEU A 67 4.96 2.89 -0.44
CA LEU A 67 4.84 2.00 -1.60
C LEU A 67 3.47 2.09 -2.28
N THR A 68 2.40 2.42 -1.54
CA THR A 68 1.08 2.69 -2.13
C THR A 68 1.13 3.87 -3.11
N LEU A 69 1.94 4.90 -2.82
CA LEU A 69 2.16 6.03 -3.72
C LEU A 69 2.91 5.61 -5.00
N GLY A 70 3.74 4.57 -4.93
CA GLY A 70 4.43 4.04 -6.10
C GLY A 70 3.49 3.59 -7.21
N LEU A 71 2.26 3.15 -6.89
CA LEU A 71 1.30 2.74 -7.91
C LEU A 71 0.81 3.92 -8.79
N ILE A 72 0.96 5.14 -8.31
CA ILE A 72 0.55 6.37 -9.03
C ILE A 72 1.73 7.24 -9.46
N GLN A 73 2.95 6.90 -9.04
CA GLN A 73 4.17 7.66 -9.30
C GLN A 73 5.02 6.99 -10.41
N PRO A 74 5.81 7.75 -11.17
CA PRO A 74 6.68 7.18 -12.22
C PRO A 74 7.72 6.18 -11.70
N TRP A 75 8.18 6.34 -10.45
CA TRP A 75 9.16 5.44 -9.84
C TRP A 75 8.61 4.04 -9.53
N GLY A 76 7.29 3.86 -9.51
CA GLY A 76 6.67 2.54 -9.42
C GLY A 76 6.58 1.80 -10.77
N GLU A 77 6.87 2.46 -11.90
CA GLU A 77 6.89 1.87 -13.24
C GLU A 77 8.31 1.65 -13.76
N VAL A 78 9.25 2.53 -13.38
CA VAL A 78 10.66 2.47 -13.79
C VAL A 78 11.53 2.54 -12.55
N VAL A 79 12.44 1.60 -12.42
CA VAL A 79 13.41 1.60 -11.31
C VAL A 79 14.24 2.88 -11.34
N PRO A 80 14.31 3.63 -10.23
CA PRO A 80 15.13 4.85 -10.17
C PRO A 80 16.59 4.58 -10.58
N ARG A 81 17.16 5.48 -11.39
CA ARG A 81 18.52 5.32 -11.96
C ARG A 81 19.65 5.28 -10.92
N TRP A 82 19.39 5.76 -9.70
CA TRP A 82 20.37 5.73 -8.61
C TRP A 82 20.54 4.35 -7.98
N ILE A 83 19.64 3.38 -8.29
CA ILE A 83 19.78 2.00 -7.79
C ILE A 83 20.76 1.25 -8.66
N PRO A 84 21.91 0.79 -8.13
CA PRO A 84 22.90 0.05 -8.89
C PRO A 84 22.33 -1.28 -9.41
N PHE A 85 22.80 -1.76 -10.56
CA PHE A 85 22.45 -3.02 -11.24
C PHE A 85 21.07 -3.10 -11.88
N VAL A 86 20.05 -2.36 -11.42
CA VAL A 86 18.65 -2.47 -11.90
C VAL A 86 18.03 -1.12 -12.31
N GLY A 87 18.75 -0.01 -12.10
CA GLY A 87 18.29 1.34 -12.43
C GLY A 87 17.88 1.50 -13.90
N GLY A 88 16.75 2.15 -14.15
CA GLY A 88 16.23 2.40 -15.49
C GLY A 88 15.48 1.23 -16.14
N ARG A 89 15.36 0.07 -15.49
CA ARG A 89 14.58 -1.06 -15.99
C ARG A 89 13.09 -0.83 -15.75
N ASN A 90 12.27 -1.19 -16.74
CA ASN A 90 10.82 -1.21 -16.60
C ASN A 90 10.41 -2.36 -15.67
N ILE A 91 9.54 -2.06 -14.71
CA ILE A 91 9.00 -3.04 -13.77
C ILE A 91 7.78 -3.72 -14.44
N PRO A 92 7.78 -5.05 -14.59
CA PRO A 92 6.63 -5.72 -15.16
C PRO A 92 5.40 -5.51 -14.26
N PRO A 93 4.19 -5.24 -14.81
CA PRO A 93 2.99 -4.94 -14.03
C PRO A 93 2.65 -6.00 -12.98
N ARG A 94 2.98 -7.27 -13.25
CA ARG A 94 2.75 -8.37 -12.30
C ARG A 94 3.61 -8.25 -11.05
N ALA A 95 4.85 -7.75 -11.16
CA ALA A 95 5.75 -7.55 -10.03
C ALA A 95 5.26 -6.45 -9.08
N VAL A 96 4.42 -5.55 -9.56
CA VAL A 96 3.78 -4.49 -8.76
C VAL A 96 2.43 -4.97 -8.21
N LEU A 97 1.63 -5.63 -9.04
CA LEU A 97 0.28 -6.04 -8.67
C LEU A 97 0.23 -7.17 -7.66
N ILE A 98 1.16 -8.15 -7.73
CA ILE A 98 1.19 -9.26 -6.77
C ILE A 98 1.39 -8.74 -5.34
N PRO A 99 2.46 -7.97 -5.02
CA PRO A 99 2.62 -7.44 -3.68
C PRO A 99 1.51 -6.46 -3.28
N ALA A 100 0.96 -5.67 -4.22
CA ALA A 100 -0.15 -4.77 -3.92
C ALA A 100 -1.40 -5.54 -3.47
N TRP A 101 -1.82 -6.59 -4.18
CA TRP A 101 -2.97 -7.40 -3.79
C TRP A 101 -2.72 -8.24 -2.54
N THR A 102 -1.50 -8.75 -2.35
CA THR A 102 -1.09 -9.39 -1.10
C THR A 102 -1.20 -8.40 0.06
N GLY A 103 -0.72 -7.16 -0.13
CA GLY A 103 -0.88 -6.09 0.85
C GLY A 103 -2.34 -5.79 1.18
N VAL A 104 -3.22 -5.71 0.16
CA VAL A 104 -4.67 -5.52 0.39
C VAL A 104 -5.23 -6.65 1.26
N ALA A 105 -4.90 -7.91 0.95
CA ALA A 105 -5.41 -9.05 1.71
C ALA A 105 -4.91 -9.04 3.17
N ILE A 106 -3.62 -8.78 3.38
CA ILE A 106 -3.02 -8.70 4.72
C ILE A 106 -3.63 -7.54 5.52
N LEU A 107 -3.73 -6.35 4.93
CA LEU A 107 -4.29 -5.18 5.59
C LEU A 107 -5.78 -5.36 5.90
N ALA A 108 -6.55 -5.95 4.99
CA ALA A 108 -7.95 -6.27 5.24
C ALA A 108 -8.10 -7.26 6.40
N PHE A 109 -7.32 -8.34 6.40
CA PHE A 109 -7.33 -9.32 7.49
C PHE A 109 -6.93 -8.70 8.83
N LEU A 110 -5.90 -7.86 8.85
CA LEU A 110 -5.37 -7.26 10.06
C LEU A 110 -6.27 -6.16 10.64
N TRP A 111 -6.82 -5.30 9.78
CA TRP A 111 -7.52 -4.08 10.22
C TRP A 111 -9.04 -4.18 10.21
N THR A 112 -9.65 -5.15 9.51
CA THR A 112 -11.12 -5.31 9.52
C THR A 112 -11.67 -5.59 10.93
N PRO A 113 -11.05 -6.44 11.78
CA PRO A 113 -11.51 -6.64 13.14
C PRO A 113 -11.47 -5.36 13.99
N PHE A 114 -10.56 -4.44 13.65
CA PHE A 114 -10.43 -3.16 14.36
C PHE A 114 -11.67 -2.25 14.20
N ALA A 115 -12.50 -2.46 13.19
CA ALA A 115 -13.78 -1.77 13.07
C ALA A 115 -14.73 -2.08 14.24
N ALA A 116 -14.55 -3.22 14.90
CA ALA A 116 -15.30 -3.62 16.10
C ALA A 116 -14.54 -3.30 17.41
N TRP A 117 -13.52 -2.46 17.39
CA TRP A 117 -12.66 -2.13 18.53
C TRP A 117 -13.45 -1.81 19.80
N TRP A 118 -14.46 -0.94 19.69
CA TRP A 118 -15.24 -0.50 20.84
C TRP A 118 -16.19 -1.57 21.41
N ALA A 119 -16.43 -2.66 20.68
CA ALA A 119 -17.22 -3.79 21.15
C ALA A 119 -16.37 -4.85 21.88
N MET A 120 -15.04 -4.73 21.85
CA MET A 120 -14.12 -5.67 22.48
C MET A 120 -13.66 -5.13 23.85
N PRO A 121 -13.58 -5.98 24.89
CA PRO A 121 -12.98 -5.59 26.16
C PRO A 121 -11.45 -5.45 26.00
N HIS A 122 -10.88 -4.42 26.63
CA HIS A 122 -9.44 -4.16 26.63
C HIS A 122 -8.99 -3.90 28.07
N ASP A 123 -8.83 -4.97 28.85
CA ASP A 123 -8.52 -4.90 30.27
C ASP A 123 -7.12 -4.34 30.56
N ASN A 124 -6.23 -4.37 29.55
CA ASN A 124 -4.87 -3.83 29.62
C ASN A 124 -4.75 -2.33 29.29
N MET A 125 -5.91 -1.64 29.13
CA MET A 125 -5.98 -0.21 28.80
C MET A 125 -6.73 0.61 29.85
N THR A 126 -6.36 1.88 29.96
CA THR A 126 -7.20 2.85 30.68
C THR A 126 -8.44 3.20 29.86
N ALA A 127 -9.52 3.64 30.50
CA ALA A 127 -10.75 4.04 29.76
C ALA A 127 -10.48 5.13 28.71
N THR A 128 -9.64 6.12 29.04
CA THR A 128 -9.20 7.17 28.11
C THR A 128 -8.31 6.59 27.02
N GLY A 129 -7.39 5.66 27.37
CA GLY A 129 -6.49 5.00 26.43
C GLY A 129 -7.24 4.20 25.38
N HIS A 130 -8.26 3.45 25.80
CA HIS A 130 -9.12 2.69 24.90
C HIS A 130 -9.77 3.58 23.83
N LEU A 131 -10.26 4.76 24.21
CA LEU A 131 -10.84 5.73 23.27
C LEU A 131 -9.76 6.33 22.35
N VAL A 132 -8.69 6.86 22.92
CA VAL A 132 -7.63 7.55 22.16
C VAL A 132 -6.96 6.60 21.17
N VAL A 133 -6.54 5.42 21.60
CA VAL A 133 -5.90 4.43 20.72
C VAL A 133 -6.88 3.96 19.64
N GLY A 134 -8.15 3.73 20.00
CA GLY A 134 -9.19 3.40 19.02
C GLY A 134 -9.29 4.44 17.90
N PHE A 135 -9.35 5.72 18.22
CA PHE A 135 -9.40 6.78 17.22
C PHE A 135 -8.10 6.94 16.41
N LEU A 136 -6.93 6.75 17.03
CA LEU A 136 -5.65 6.85 16.34
C LEU A 136 -5.42 5.73 15.32
N TYR A 137 -5.97 4.54 15.59
CA TYR A 137 -5.83 3.38 14.72
C TYR A 137 -7.00 3.22 13.73
N LEU A 138 -8.14 3.86 13.97
CA LEU A 138 -9.31 3.77 13.09
C LEU A 138 -9.01 4.09 11.62
N PRO A 139 -8.19 5.10 11.28
CA PRO A 139 -7.85 5.40 9.88
C PRO A 139 -7.23 4.21 9.13
N LEU A 140 -6.53 3.30 9.81
CA LEU A 140 -5.91 2.13 9.19
C LEU A 140 -6.92 1.15 8.58
N VAL A 141 -8.17 1.15 9.06
CA VAL A 141 -9.26 0.36 8.45
C VAL A 141 -9.53 0.80 7.01
N ALA A 142 -9.36 2.09 6.71
CA ALA A 142 -9.53 2.63 5.37
C ALA A 142 -8.36 2.30 4.42
N TRP A 143 -7.22 1.88 4.93
CA TRP A 143 -6.01 1.64 4.11
C TRP A 143 -6.24 0.52 3.08
N ALA A 144 -6.79 -0.63 3.49
CA ALA A 144 -7.04 -1.75 2.58
C ALA A 144 -7.95 -1.38 1.39
N PRO A 145 -9.15 -0.78 1.59
CA PRO A 145 -10.00 -0.39 0.46
C PRO A 145 -9.40 0.72 -0.40
N LEU A 146 -8.66 1.67 0.17
CA LEU A 146 -7.95 2.70 -0.59
C LEU A 146 -6.85 2.10 -1.47
N LEU A 147 -6.02 1.20 -0.92
CA LEU A 147 -5.00 0.48 -1.67
C LEU A 147 -5.62 -0.38 -2.77
N ALA A 148 -6.74 -1.07 -2.49
CA ALA A 148 -7.46 -1.86 -3.48
C ALA A 148 -7.95 -0.99 -4.65
N ALA A 149 -8.51 0.19 -4.38
CA ALA A 149 -8.96 1.12 -5.42
C ALA A 149 -7.80 1.56 -6.33
N VAL A 150 -6.63 1.88 -5.75
CA VAL A 150 -5.42 2.27 -6.48
C VAL A 150 -4.88 1.09 -7.31
N ALA A 151 -4.80 -0.11 -6.73
CA ALA A 151 -4.33 -1.32 -7.40
C ALA A 151 -5.25 -1.73 -8.57
N LEU A 152 -6.58 -1.64 -8.40
CA LEU A 152 -7.55 -1.86 -9.46
C LEU A 152 -7.38 -0.88 -10.62
N HIS A 153 -7.18 0.41 -10.31
CA HIS A 153 -6.93 1.41 -11.34
C HIS A 153 -5.65 1.11 -12.12
N TYR A 154 -4.56 0.80 -11.41
CA TYR A 154 -3.27 0.40 -12.01
C TYR A 154 -3.45 -0.81 -12.93
N GLN A 155 -4.15 -1.86 -12.47
CA GLN A 155 -4.41 -3.07 -13.25
C GLN A 155 -5.23 -2.78 -14.52
N ARG A 156 -6.29 -1.97 -14.43
CA ARG A 156 -7.12 -1.59 -15.56
C ARG A 156 -6.35 -0.79 -16.60
N ARG A 157 -5.47 0.11 -16.18
CA ARG A 157 -4.62 0.91 -17.06
C ARG A 157 -3.70 0.02 -17.89
N HIS A 158 -3.01 -0.93 -17.26
CA HIS A 158 -2.07 -1.82 -17.95
C HIS A 158 -2.76 -2.86 -18.82
N ARG A 159 -3.97 -3.33 -18.47
CA ARG A 159 -4.75 -4.23 -19.33
C ARG A 159 -5.15 -3.57 -20.65
N LYS A 160 -5.57 -2.31 -20.64
CA LYS A 160 -5.94 -1.58 -21.86
C LYS A 160 -4.76 -1.43 -22.83
N VAL A 161 -3.58 -1.11 -22.33
CA VAL A 161 -2.36 -0.97 -23.14
C VAL A 161 -2.03 -2.28 -23.86
N ASN A 162 -2.03 -3.40 -23.15
CA ASN A 162 -1.74 -4.72 -23.74
C ASN A 162 -2.76 -5.12 -24.81
N HIS A 163 -4.04 -4.79 -24.63
CA HIS A 163 -5.07 -5.08 -25.61
C HIS A 163 -4.90 -4.27 -26.90
N THR A 164 -4.53 -3.00 -26.79
CA THR A 164 -4.30 -2.11 -27.94
C THR A 164 -3.08 -2.55 -28.74
N VAL A 165 -1.98 -2.93 -28.06
CA VAL A 165 -0.77 -3.45 -28.70
C VAL A 165 -1.05 -4.76 -29.44
N GLY A 166 -1.83 -5.65 -28.85
CA GLY A 166 -2.25 -6.90 -29.50
C GLY A 166 -3.05 -6.67 -30.78
N LEU A 167 -4.04 -5.77 -30.77
CA LEU A 167 -4.85 -5.44 -31.94
C LEU A 167 -4.05 -4.83 -33.08
N ASN A 168 -3.09 -3.95 -32.76
CA ASN A 168 -2.22 -3.33 -33.77
C ASN A 168 -1.27 -4.37 -34.38
N ALA A 169 -0.76 -5.32 -33.60
CA ALA A 169 0.08 -6.41 -34.13
C ALA A 169 -0.68 -7.31 -35.09
N TRP A 170 -1.95 -7.64 -34.80
CA TRP A 170 -2.81 -8.42 -35.72
C TRP A 170 -3.16 -7.61 -36.96
N GLY A 171 -3.41 -6.30 -36.83
CA GLY A 171 -3.73 -5.44 -38.00
C GLY A 171 -2.57 -5.35 -38.98
N VAL A 172 -1.34 -5.19 -38.51
CA VAL A 172 -0.13 -5.17 -39.33
C VAL A 172 0.10 -6.53 -40.01
N ALA A 173 0.00 -7.63 -39.27
CA ALA A 173 0.19 -8.97 -39.82
C ALA A 173 -0.87 -9.33 -40.91
N CYS A 174 -2.09 -8.87 -40.75
CA CYS A 174 -3.15 -9.07 -41.76
C CYS A 174 -2.93 -8.19 -42.99
N GLY A 175 -2.46 -6.93 -42.81
CA GLY A 175 -2.12 -6.02 -43.92
C GLY A 175 -1.00 -6.57 -44.79
N ASP A 176 0.09 -6.99 -44.19
CA ASP A 176 1.23 -7.59 -44.91
C ASP A 176 0.86 -8.91 -45.63
N GLY A 177 -0.06 -9.67 -45.06
CA GLY A 177 -0.58 -10.90 -45.71
C GLY A 177 -1.39 -10.61 -46.97
N LEU A 178 -2.23 -9.59 -46.95
CA LEU A 178 -3.06 -9.19 -48.10
C LEU A 178 -2.22 -8.57 -49.24
N GLU A 179 -1.20 -7.79 -48.91
CA GLU A 179 -0.26 -7.23 -49.89
C GLU A 179 0.52 -8.33 -50.61
N ARG A 180 1.04 -9.31 -49.88
CA ARG A 180 1.76 -10.46 -50.49
C ARG A 180 0.87 -11.29 -51.39
N LEU A 181 -0.42 -11.47 -51.07
CA LEU A 181 -1.36 -12.19 -51.94
C LEU A 181 -1.65 -11.39 -53.21
N ARG A 182 -1.72 -10.07 -53.13
CA ARG A 182 -1.95 -9.22 -54.30
C ARG A 182 -0.76 -9.22 -55.27
N ASP A 183 0.47 -9.17 -54.71
CA ASP A 183 1.69 -9.16 -55.53
C ASP A 183 2.03 -10.54 -56.15
N GLY A 184 1.52 -11.62 -55.54
CA GLY A 184 1.70 -12.98 -56.11
C GLY A 184 0.68 -13.37 -57.17
N MET A 185 -0.36 -12.54 -57.45
CA MET A 185 -1.35 -12.77 -58.52
C MET A 185 -1.14 -11.84 -59.73
N ALA A 186 -0.15 -10.99 -59.74
CA ALA A 186 0.25 -10.15 -60.89
C ALA A 186 1.44 -10.76 -61.62
#